data_c66113391b83f293043548a08d93a334
#
_entry.id   c66113391b83f293043548a08d93a334
#
_cell.length_a   1.000
_cell.length_b   1.000
_cell.length_c   1.000
_cell.angle_alpha   90.00
_cell.angle_beta   90.00
_cell.angle_gamma   90.00
#
_symmetry.space_group_name_H-M   'P 1'
#
loop_
_entity.id
_entity.type
_entity.pdbx_description
1 polymer ?
#
loop_
_entity_poly.entity_id
_entity_poly.type
_entity_poly.pdbx_seq_one_letter_code
_entity_poly.pdbx_strand_id
1 'polypeptide(L)'
;GKLLVQLRDDQYQAELRQKTAQNTITQKDRDIAGIKKTVSAKDQQLAKEKAAFGKLKDRNDTLLQLLEKEGIPRDTKLWTDGSKEAKRALQGKIIEIDNHFGFMVIDIGSATKVGQKVGPKIAYFNPKIADDAEFLVVRDFDNENSKYIGRIKLFKLSENNAYAKWVTPPVAGEKVKIGDFVFLPDDTIEATSATKK
;
A
#
# COMPACT_ATOMS: atom_id res chain seq x y z
N GLY A 1 27.77 75.51 -37.99
CA GLY A 1 26.46 74.80 -37.96
C GLY A 1 26.59 73.31 -37.64
N LYS A 2 27.44 72.51 -38.30
CA LYS A 2 27.49 71.04 -38.17
C LYS A 2 27.95 70.56 -36.78
N LEU A 3 28.94 71.23 -36.14
CA LEU A 3 29.46 70.83 -34.84
C LEU A 3 28.41 70.97 -33.72
N LEU A 4 27.53 71.94 -33.75
CA LEU A 4 26.46 72.15 -32.78
C LEU A 4 25.34 71.08 -32.90
N VAL A 5 25.10 70.60 -34.11
CA VAL A 5 24.13 69.51 -34.33
C VAL A 5 24.69 68.20 -33.77
N GLN A 6 25.97 67.91 -34.04
CA GLN A 6 26.65 66.73 -33.50
C GLN A 6 26.65 66.71 -31.95
N LEU A 7 27.00 67.82 -31.32
CA LEU A 7 26.96 67.90 -29.85
C LEU A 7 25.55 67.70 -29.26
N ARG A 8 24.52 68.19 -29.93
CA ARG A 8 23.12 67.97 -29.49
C ARG A 8 22.71 66.49 -29.64
N ASP A 9 23.08 65.83 -30.74
CA ASP A 9 22.83 64.47 -30.97
C ASP A 9 23.54 63.54 -29.95
N ASP A 10 24.79 63.86 -29.63
CA ASP A 10 25.62 63.17 -28.62
C ASP A 10 25.01 63.32 -27.22
N GLN A 11 24.58 64.55 -26.86
CA GLN A 11 23.88 64.77 -25.59
C GLN A 11 22.57 63.99 -25.51
N TYR A 12 21.75 64.01 -26.58
CA TYR A 12 20.51 63.26 -26.64
C TYR A 12 20.72 61.71 -26.50
N GLN A 13 21.74 61.19 -27.18
CA GLN A 13 22.11 59.78 -27.08
C GLN A 13 22.60 59.42 -25.66
N ALA A 14 23.34 60.29 -25.02
CA ALA A 14 23.79 60.08 -23.64
C ALA A 14 22.61 60.05 -22.65
N GLU A 15 21.67 60.99 -22.78
CA GLU A 15 20.46 61.01 -21.95
C GLU A 15 19.59 59.77 -22.16
N LEU A 16 19.42 59.31 -23.42
CA LEU A 16 18.69 58.08 -23.74
C LEU A 16 19.33 56.86 -23.10
N ARG A 17 20.65 56.72 -23.18
CA ARG A 17 21.42 55.65 -22.53
C ARG A 17 21.24 55.68 -21.02
N GLN A 18 21.33 56.88 -20.41
CA GLN A 18 21.12 57.03 -18.97
C GLN A 18 19.73 56.62 -18.53
N LYS A 19 18.69 57.03 -19.27
CA LYS A 19 17.29 56.64 -19.00
C LYS A 19 17.06 55.16 -19.14
N THR A 20 17.64 54.52 -20.16
CA THR A 20 17.59 53.10 -20.38
C THR A 20 18.27 52.31 -19.22
N ALA A 21 19.46 52.75 -18.83
CA ALA A 21 20.18 52.18 -17.70
C ALA A 21 19.40 52.29 -16.39
N GLN A 22 18.80 53.48 -16.13
CA GLN A 22 17.97 53.69 -14.94
C GLN A 22 16.73 52.76 -14.91
N ASN A 23 16.05 52.60 -16.05
CA ASN A 23 14.92 51.68 -16.17
C ASN A 23 15.34 50.21 -15.91
N THR A 24 16.51 49.83 -16.44
CA THR A 24 17.07 48.47 -16.21
C THR A 24 17.41 48.26 -14.75
N ILE A 25 17.99 49.25 -14.06
CA ILE A 25 18.27 49.18 -12.62
C ILE A 25 16.96 49.01 -11.83
N THR A 26 15.97 49.85 -12.12
CA THR A 26 14.65 49.79 -11.45
C THR A 26 13.97 48.41 -11.63
N GLN A 27 14.06 47.82 -12.83
CA GLN A 27 13.53 46.50 -13.08
C GLN A 27 14.27 45.42 -12.29
N LYS A 28 15.61 45.45 -12.31
CA LYS A 28 16.43 44.51 -11.52
C LYS A 28 16.16 44.61 -10.02
N ASP A 29 15.96 45.81 -9.50
CA ASP A 29 15.62 46.01 -8.08
C ASP A 29 14.27 45.37 -7.72
N ARG A 30 13.27 45.45 -8.61
CA ARG A 30 11.98 44.74 -8.44
C ARG A 30 12.16 43.25 -8.46
N ASP A 31 12.96 42.74 -9.40
CA ASP A 31 13.23 41.30 -9.52
C ASP A 31 13.96 40.76 -8.28
N ILE A 32 14.94 41.50 -7.77
CA ILE A 32 15.67 41.18 -6.53
C ILE A 32 14.70 41.16 -5.33
N ALA A 33 13.81 42.15 -5.23
CA ALA A 33 12.80 42.17 -4.16
C ALA A 33 11.85 40.95 -4.23
N GLY A 34 11.43 40.56 -5.45
CA GLY A 34 10.64 39.38 -5.69
C GLY A 34 11.36 38.09 -5.27
N ILE A 35 12.62 37.95 -5.69
CA ILE A 35 13.46 36.80 -5.31
C ILE A 35 13.65 36.70 -3.80
N LYS A 36 13.98 37.82 -3.13
CA LYS A 36 14.11 37.86 -1.66
C LYS A 36 12.87 37.41 -0.95
N LYS A 37 11.67 37.81 -1.41
CA LYS A 37 10.39 37.36 -0.85
C LYS A 37 10.19 35.86 -1.03
N THR A 38 10.52 35.33 -2.20
CA THR A 38 10.41 33.90 -2.51
C THR A 38 11.37 33.06 -1.65
N VAL A 39 12.62 33.52 -1.50
CA VAL A 39 13.61 32.84 -0.65
C VAL A 39 13.14 32.83 0.80
N SER A 40 12.69 33.94 1.35
CA SER A 40 12.18 34.00 2.72
C SER A 40 10.98 33.05 2.94
N ALA A 41 10.06 32.97 1.97
CA ALA A 41 8.93 32.02 2.06
C ALA A 41 9.39 30.55 2.04
N LYS A 42 10.37 30.22 1.19
CA LYS A 42 10.95 28.87 1.14
C LYS A 42 11.71 28.50 2.41
N ASP A 43 12.44 29.46 2.99
CA ASP A 43 13.16 29.25 4.26
C ASP A 43 12.18 28.95 5.40
N GLN A 44 11.05 29.66 5.46
CA GLN A 44 9.99 29.38 6.43
C GLN A 44 9.36 28.02 6.24
N GLN A 45 9.12 27.62 4.98
CA GLN A 45 8.60 26.30 4.67
C GLN A 45 9.58 25.20 5.08
N LEU A 46 10.85 25.35 4.74
CA LEU A 46 11.91 24.42 5.10
C LEU A 46 12.05 24.27 6.63
N ALA A 47 11.93 25.38 7.37
CA ALA A 47 11.94 25.33 8.82
C ALA A 47 10.75 24.51 9.40
N LYS A 48 9.55 24.69 8.82
CA LYS A 48 8.36 23.90 9.20
C LYS A 48 8.53 22.41 8.89
N GLU A 49 9.05 22.08 7.73
CA GLU A 49 9.30 20.69 7.33
C GLU A 49 10.36 20.02 8.21
N LYS A 50 11.45 20.72 8.53
CA LYS A 50 12.48 20.24 9.47
C LYS A 50 11.90 19.97 10.86
N ALA A 51 11.05 20.87 11.36
CA ALA A 51 10.39 20.67 12.66
C ALA A 51 9.42 19.47 12.64
N ALA A 52 8.66 19.28 11.56
CA ALA A 52 7.77 18.13 11.39
C ALA A 52 8.57 16.82 11.31
N PHE A 53 9.68 16.82 10.56
CA PHE A 53 10.58 15.65 10.48
C PHE A 53 11.19 15.30 11.85
N GLY A 54 11.61 16.30 12.63
CA GLY A 54 12.09 16.09 13.99
C GLY A 54 11.06 15.36 14.86
N LYS A 55 9.81 15.84 14.86
CA LYS A 55 8.72 15.20 15.62
C LYS A 55 8.44 13.76 15.17
N LEU A 56 8.49 13.51 13.85
CA LEU A 56 8.31 12.15 13.32
C LEU A 56 9.45 11.22 13.75
N LYS A 57 10.68 11.71 13.74
CA LYS A 57 11.86 10.96 14.21
C LYS A 57 11.73 10.61 15.69
N ASP A 58 11.42 11.57 16.55
CA ASP A 58 11.24 11.35 17.99
C ASP A 58 10.15 10.31 18.26
N ARG A 59 9.03 10.41 17.52
CA ARG A 59 7.94 9.42 17.63
C ARG A 59 8.38 8.03 17.18
N ASN A 60 9.14 7.95 16.10
CA ASN A 60 9.67 6.67 15.60
C ASN A 60 10.63 6.04 16.61
N ASP A 61 11.54 6.82 17.19
CA ASP A 61 12.47 6.35 18.21
C ASP A 61 11.74 5.86 19.47
N THR A 62 10.67 6.56 19.88
CA THR A 62 9.82 6.11 20.99
C THR A 62 9.13 4.78 20.67
N LEU A 63 8.59 4.63 19.45
CA LEU A 63 7.97 3.37 19.04
C LEU A 63 8.97 2.21 18.98
N LEU A 64 10.19 2.45 18.51
CA LEU A 64 11.26 1.44 18.49
C LEU A 64 11.63 1.00 19.90
N GLN A 65 11.73 1.92 20.87
CA GLN A 65 11.96 1.59 22.27
C GLN A 65 10.83 0.75 22.87
N LEU A 66 9.58 1.06 22.54
CA LEU A 66 8.42 0.29 22.98
C LEU A 66 8.44 -1.13 22.40
N LEU A 67 8.76 -1.28 21.12
CA LEU A 67 8.89 -2.59 20.48
C LEU A 67 9.99 -3.43 21.15
N GLU A 68 11.13 -2.83 21.43
CA GLU A 68 12.24 -3.49 22.11
C GLU A 68 11.86 -3.94 23.54
N LYS A 69 11.15 -3.09 24.29
CA LYS A 69 10.62 -3.43 25.62
C LYS A 69 9.62 -4.58 25.58
N GLU A 70 8.83 -4.69 24.53
CA GLU A 70 7.88 -5.78 24.30
C GLU A 70 8.54 -7.03 23.67
N GLY A 71 9.87 -7.03 23.48
CA GLY A 71 10.60 -8.15 22.88
C GLY A 71 10.31 -8.39 21.40
N ILE A 72 9.91 -7.34 20.68
CA ILE A 72 9.61 -7.41 19.25
C ILE A 72 10.85 -6.94 18.48
N PRO A 73 11.44 -7.77 17.60
CA PRO A 73 12.57 -7.38 16.78
C PRO A 73 12.27 -6.16 15.92
N ARG A 74 13.22 -5.23 15.77
CA ARG A 74 13.06 -3.96 15.03
C ARG A 74 12.76 -4.14 13.55
N ASP A 75 13.22 -5.23 12.97
CA ASP A 75 13.03 -5.62 11.56
C ASP A 75 11.77 -6.45 11.33
N THR A 76 10.95 -6.67 12.36
CA THR A 76 9.70 -7.41 12.24
C THR A 76 8.75 -6.70 11.30
N LYS A 77 8.55 -7.29 10.12
CA LYS A 77 7.55 -6.84 9.18
C LYS A 77 6.17 -7.32 9.63
N LEU A 78 5.38 -6.41 10.20
CA LEU A 78 3.99 -6.70 10.55
C LEU A 78 3.15 -6.85 9.29
N TRP A 79 2.25 -7.83 9.30
CA TRP A 79 1.22 -7.95 8.28
C TRP A 79 0.24 -6.78 8.42
N THR A 80 -0.53 -6.57 7.40
CA THR A 80 -1.67 -5.65 7.40
C THR A 80 -2.91 -6.38 6.92
N ASP A 81 -4.08 -5.89 7.26
CA ASP A 81 -5.33 -6.43 6.76
C ASP A 81 -5.33 -6.45 5.22
N GLY A 82 -5.64 -7.62 4.66
CA GLY A 82 -5.65 -7.86 3.22
C GLY A 82 -4.26 -7.97 2.58
N SER A 83 -3.16 -8.02 3.36
CA SER A 83 -1.82 -8.26 2.83
C SER A 83 -1.68 -9.65 2.20
N LYS A 84 -0.68 -9.80 1.31
CA LYS A 84 -0.39 -11.11 0.70
C LYS A 84 -0.06 -12.17 1.75
N GLU A 85 0.71 -11.79 2.75
CA GLU A 85 1.12 -12.65 3.84
C GLU A 85 -0.07 -13.12 4.68
N ALA A 86 -1.00 -12.21 5.01
CA ALA A 86 -2.24 -12.55 5.70
C ALA A 86 -3.13 -13.50 4.87
N LYS A 87 -3.19 -13.30 3.56
CA LYS A 87 -3.94 -14.19 2.65
C LYS A 87 -3.29 -15.56 2.52
N ARG A 88 -1.96 -15.64 2.45
CA ARG A 88 -1.22 -16.90 2.41
C ARG A 88 -1.35 -17.71 3.71
N ALA A 89 -1.48 -17.03 4.83
CA ALA A 89 -1.69 -17.66 6.13
C ALA A 89 -3.14 -18.12 6.34
N LEU A 90 -4.06 -17.75 5.43
CA LEU A 90 -5.46 -18.14 5.54
C LEU A 90 -5.62 -19.63 5.20
N GLN A 91 -6.12 -20.36 6.17
CA GLN A 91 -6.42 -21.78 6.08
C GLN A 91 -7.77 -22.05 6.73
N GLY A 92 -8.56 -22.87 6.10
CA GLY A 92 -9.84 -23.33 6.64
C GLY A 92 -10.10 -24.77 6.30
N LYS A 93 -11.30 -25.24 6.62
CA LYS A 93 -11.75 -26.61 6.38
C LYS A 93 -13.15 -26.62 5.79
N ILE A 94 -13.45 -27.69 5.05
CA ILE A 94 -14.81 -28.01 4.65
C ILE A 94 -15.53 -28.54 5.87
N ILE A 95 -16.63 -27.88 6.25
CA ILE A 95 -17.44 -28.24 7.44
C ILE A 95 -18.76 -28.89 7.07
N GLU A 96 -19.26 -28.70 5.85
CA GLU A 96 -20.49 -29.27 5.36
C GLU A 96 -20.42 -29.52 3.85
N ILE A 97 -21.08 -30.56 3.36
CA ILE A 97 -21.17 -30.89 1.94
C ILE A 97 -22.63 -31.21 1.64
N ASP A 98 -23.23 -30.38 0.78
CA ASP A 98 -24.57 -30.66 0.24
C ASP A 98 -24.45 -31.28 -1.15
N ASN A 99 -24.63 -32.61 -1.22
CA ASN A 99 -24.55 -33.34 -2.48
C ASN A 99 -25.80 -33.14 -3.35
N HIS A 100 -26.93 -32.69 -2.77
CA HIS A 100 -28.18 -32.48 -3.51
C HIS A 100 -28.11 -31.19 -4.32
N PHE A 101 -27.64 -30.09 -3.68
CA PHE A 101 -27.49 -28.81 -4.32
C PHE A 101 -26.09 -28.56 -4.88
N GLY A 102 -25.14 -29.46 -4.65
CA GLY A 102 -23.78 -29.41 -5.18
C GLY A 102 -22.94 -28.26 -4.65
N PHE A 103 -23.10 -27.89 -3.37
CA PHE A 103 -22.27 -26.87 -2.72
C PHE A 103 -21.59 -27.42 -1.45
N MET A 104 -20.60 -26.69 -1.01
CA MET A 104 -19.85 -26.93 0.22
C MET A 104 -19.86 -25.71 1.09
N VAL A 105 -19.79 -25.91 2.40
CA VAL A 105 -19.60 -24.86 3.39
C VAL A 105 -18.18 -24.97 3.95
N ILE A 106 -17.48 -23.87 4.01
CA ILE A 106 -16.14 -23.78 4.61
C ILE A 106 -16.19 -22.89 5.84
N ASP A 107 -15.31 -23.13 6.81
CA ASP A 107 -15.19 -22.38 8.06
C ASP A 107 -14.40 -21.06 7.92
N ILE A 108 -14.42 -20.49 6.73
CA ILE A 108 -13.81 -19.20 6.42
C ILE A 108 -14.92 -18.21 6.13
N GLY A 109 -14.93 -17.07 6.86
CA GLY A 109 -15.89 -15.99 6.65
C GLY A 109 -15.23 -14.63 6.58
N SER A 110 -16.00 -13.57 6.40
CA SER A 110 -15.50 -12.20 6.31
C SER A 110 -14.85 -11.70 7.61
N ALA A 111 -15.22 -12.28 8.76
CA ALA A 111 -14.62 -11.98 10.06
C ALA A 111 -13.39 -12.84 10.39
N THR A 112 -13.03 -13.81 9.53
CA THR A 112 -11.89 -14.70 9.77
C THR A 112 -10.60 -13.90 9.90
N LYS A 113 -9.81 -14.21 10.94
CA LYS A 113 -8.53 -13.58 11.22
C LYS A 113 -7.42 -14.62 11.21
N VAL A 114 -6.26 -14.22 10.74
CA VAL A 114 -5.02 -15.01 10.75
C VAL A 114 -4.02 -14.41 11.71
N GLY A 115 -3.27 -15.25 12.43
CA GLY A 115 -2.32 -14.84 13.44
C GLY A 115 -0.88 -14.80 12.91
N GLN A 116 -0.19 -13.71 13.17
CA GLN A 116 1.27 -13.60 13.01
C GLN A 116 1.92 -13.61 14.39
N LYS A 117 2.90 -14.49 14.61
CA LYS A 117 3.72 -14.44 15.81
C LYS A 117 4.64 -13.23 15.75
N VAL A 118 4.53 -12.34 16.75
CA VAL A 118 5.30 -11.09 16.83
C VAL A 118 5.93 -11.05 18.23
N GLY A 119 7.18 -11.47 18.33
CA GLY A 119 7.82 -11.66 19.63
C GLY A 119 7.07 -12.69 20.49
N PRO A 120 6.72 -12.37 21.74
CA PRO A 120 5.96 -13.25 22.63
C PRO A 120 4.44 -13.24 22.37
N LYS A 121 3.93 -12.37 21.53
CA LYS A 121 2.49 -12.16 21.27
C LYS A 121 2.09 -12.66 19.88
N ILE A 122 0.78 -12.81 19.68
CA ILE A 122 0.19 -13.08 18.36
C ILE A 122 -0.63 -11.83 17.97
N ALA A 123 -0.29 -11.24 16.85
CA ALA A 123 -1.10 -10.20 16.22
C ALA A 123 -2.05 -10.83 15.21
N TYR A 124 -3.30 -10.35 15.15
CA TYR A 124 -4.34 -10.88 14.28
C TYR A 124 -4.71 -9.90 13.18
N PHE A 125 -4.81 -10.40 11.97
CA PHE A 125 -5.09 -9.62 10.75
C PHE A 125 -6.23 -10.25 9.97
N ASN A 126 -7.08 -9.41 9.36
CA ASN A 126 -8.13 -9.89 8.47
C ASN A 126 -7.56 -10.03 7.05
N PRO A 127 -7.62 -11.19 6.41
CA PRO A 127 -7.10 -11.40 5.05
C PRO A 127 -7.92 -10.71 3.97
N LYS A 128 -9.13 -10.19 4.26
CA LYS A 128 -10.05 -9.51 3.32
C LYS A 128 -10.28 -10.35 2.06
N ILE A 129 -11.08 -11.39 2.24
CA ILE A 129 -11.43 -12.33 1.20
C ILE A 129 -12.46 -11.68 0.26
N ALA A 130 -12.32 -11.89 -1.04
CA ALA A 130 -13.31 -11.48 -2.03
C ALA A 130 -14.52 -12.43 -2.01
N ASP A 131 -15.73 -11.93 -2.30
CA ASP A 131 -16.97 -12.71 -2.31
C ASP A 131 -16.95 -13.86 -3.34
N ASP A 132 -16.11 -13.74 -4.35
CA ASP A 132 -15.93 -14.71 -5.44
C ASP A 132 -14.55 -15.38 -5.42
N ALA A 133 -13.86 -15.37 -4.29
CA ALA A 133 -12.53 -15.95 -4.15
C ALA A 133 -12.51 -17.45 -4.47
N GLU A 134 -11.42 -17.88 -5.10
CA GLU A 134 -11.19 -19.30 -5.37
C GLU A 134 -10.25 -19.89 -4.33
N PHE A 135 -10.51 -21.16 -3.95
CA PHE A 135 -9.73 -21.91 -2.98
C PHE A 135 -9.30 -23.25 -3.55
N LEU A 136 -8.10 -23.67 -3.20
CA LEU A 136 -7.65 -25.04 -3.40
C LEU A 136 -8.18 -25.91 -2.27
N VAL A 137 -8.60 -27.13 -2.61
CA VAL A 137 -9.01 -28.17 -1.65
C VAL A 137 -7.92 -29.23 -1.61
N VAL A 138 -7.39 -29.48 -0.40
CA VAL A 138 -6.29 -30.43 -0.19
C VAL A 138 -6.58 -31.29 1.02
N ARG A 139 -6.32 -32.58 0.90
CA ARG A 139 -6.39 -33.55 1.98
C ARG A 139 -4.99 -33.74 2.59
N ASP A 140 -4.96 -34.02 3.89
CA ASP A 140 -3.74 -34.33 4.65
C ASP A 140 -2.62 -33.29 4.44
N PHE A 141 -2.99 -31.99 4.49
CA PHE A 141 -2.12 -30.87 4.16
C PHE A 141 -0.79 -30.83 4.94
N ASP A 142 -0.79 -31.29 6.20
CA ASP A 142 0.40 -31.26 7.06
C ASP A 142 1.29 -32.50 6.92
N ASN A 143 0.99 -33.39 5.99
CA ASN A 143 1.68 -34.67 5.82
C ASN A 143 2.39 -34.76 4.46
N GLU A 144 3.43 -35.63 4.39
CA GLU A 144 4.12 -35.98 3.13
C GLU A 144 3.14 -36.56 2.07
N ASN A 145 1.96 -37.01 2.50
CA ASN A 145 0.89 -37.55 1.67
C ASN A 145 -0.16 -36.50 1.26
N SER A 146 0.16 -35.22 1.36
CA SER A 146 -0.72 -34.11 0.96
C SER A 146 -1.25 -34.31 -0.46
N LYS A 147 -2.57 -34.30 -0.62
CA LYS A 147 -3.23 -34.62 -1.88
C LYS A 147 -4.15 -33.50 -2.33
N TYR A 148 -3.89 -32.97 -3.51
CA TYR A 148 -4.81 -32.03 -4.17
C TYR A 148 -6.09 -32.74 -4.56
N ILE A 149 -7.24 -32.17 -4.19
CA ILE A 149 -8.58 -32.70 -4.48
C ILE A 149 -9.24 -31.95 -5.62
N GLY A 150 -9.23 -30.60 -5.57
CA GLY A 150 -9.86 -29.77 -6.58
C GLY A 150 -9.81 -28.30 -6.23
N ARG A 151 -10.54 -27.47 -7.01
CA ARG A 151 -10.66 -26.02 -6.79
C ARG A 151 -12.13 -25.65 -6.65
N ILE A 152 -12.43 -24.83 -5.65
CA ILE A 152 -13.77 -24.32 -5.36
C ILE A 152 -13.78 -22.80 -5.48
N LYS A 153 -14.93 -22.22 -5.78
CA LYS A 153 -15.16 -20.78 -5.84
C LYS A 153 -16.30 -20.41 -4.91
N LEU A 154 -16.12 -19.34 -4.16
CA LEU A 154 -17.18 -18.79 -3.33
C LEU A 154 -18.30 -18.21 -4.20
N PHE A 155 -19.52 -18.34 -3.73
CA PHE A 155 -20.69 -17.65 -4.28
C PHE A 155 -21.47 -16.91 -3.20
N LYS A 156 -21.15 -17.15 -1.92
CA LYS A 156 -21.70 -16.41 -0.79
C LYS A 156 -20.69 -16.42 0.35
N LEU A 157 -20.34 -15.23 0.83
CA LEU A 157 -19.50 -15.04 2.00
C LEU A 157 -20.37 -14.52 3.16
N SER A 158 -20.34 -15.22 4.29
CA SER A 158 -20.98 -14.81 5.54
C SER A 158 -19.92 -14.41 6.55
N GLU A 159 -20.31 -14.00 7.74
CA GLU A 159 -19.38 -13.53 8.77
C GLU A 159 -18.39 -14.63 9.21
N ASN A 160 -18.85 -15.84 9.46
CA ASN A 160 -18.06 -16.94 10.01
C ASN A 160 -17.83 -18.10 9.04
N ASN A 161 -18.52 -18.16 7.92
CA ASN A 161 -18.42 -19.22 6.93
C ASN A 161 -18.65 -18.72 5.51
N ALA A 162 -18.34 -19.56 4.52
CA ALA A 162 -18.65 -19.25 3.14
C ALA A 162 -19.19 -20.51 2.42
N TYR A 163 -19.97 -20.25 1.38
CA TYR A 163 -20.58 -21.26 0.53
C TYR A 163 -19.83 -21.28 -0.80
N ALA A 164 -19.41 -22.45 -1.24
CA ALA A 164 -18.59 -22.65 -2.42
C ALA A 164 -19.11 -23.74 -3.35
N LYS A 165 -18.79 -23.60 -4.63
CA LYS A 165 -19.04 -24.61 -5.67
C LYS A 165 -17.75 -25.01 -6.35
N TRP A 166 -17.74 -26.17 -6.99
CA TRP A 166 -16.61 -26.61 -7.79
C TRP A 166 -16.37 -25.69 -8.99
N VAL A 167 -15.11 -25.27 -9.17
CA VAL A 167 -14.58 -24.72 -10.42
C VAL A 167 -13.87 -25.81 -11.19
N THR A 168 -13.00 -26.54 -10.49
CA THR A 168 -12.37 -27.77 -11.00
C THR A 168 -12.86 -28.91 -10.14
N PRO A 169 -13.61 -29.88 -10.71
CA PRO A 169 -14.13 -31.01 -9.95
C PRO A 169 -12.99 -31.81 -9.34
N PRO A 170 -13.31 -32.68 -8.36
CA PRO A 170 -12.32 -33.56 -7.76
C PRO A 170 -11.56 -34.36 -8.80
N VAL A 171 -10.28 -34.57 -8.55
CA VAL A 171 -9.42 -35.45 -9.36
C VAL A 171 -10.08 -36.82 -9.43
N ALA A 172 -10.01 -37.47 -10.59
CA ALA A 172 -10.69 -38.77 -10.86
C ALA A 172 -10.39 -39.79 -9.75
N GLY A 173 -11.45 -40.35 -9.19
CA GLY A 173 -11.39 -41.31 -8.08
C GLY A 173 -11.42 -40.72 -6.67
N GLU A 174 -11.30 -39.34 -6.55
CA GLU A 174 -11.37 -38.65 -5.27
C GLU A 174 -12.79 -38.12 -5.01
N LYS A 175 -13.16 -38.10 -3.74
CA LYS A 175 -14.36 -37.42 -3.26
C LYS A 175 -13.94 -36.44 -2.15
N VAL A 176 -14.50 -35.26 -2.17
CA VAL A 176 -14.32 -34.31 -1.07
C VAL A 176 -14.90 -34.89 0.23
N LYS A 177 -14.25 -34.55 1.34
CA LYS A 177 -14.68 -34.98 2.68
C LYS A 177 -14.77 -33.77 3.60
N ILE A 178 -15.64 -33.85 4.59
CA ILE A 178 -15.63 -32.92 5.72
C ILE A 178 -14.28 -33.03 6.42
N GLY A 179 -13.64 -31.88 6.69
CA GLY A 179 -12.29 -31.80 7.23
C GLY A 179 -11.18 -31.63 6.19
N ASP A 180 -11.47 -31.78 4.88
CA ASP A 180 -10.50 -31.39 3.85
C ASP A 180 -10.15 -29.89 3.99
N PHE A 181 -8.87 -29.56 3.86
CA PHE A 181 -8.36 -28.18 4.02
C PHE A 181 -8.62 -27.34 2.77
N VAL A 182 -8.83 -26.04 3.01
CA VAL A 182 -8.96 -25.03 1.95
C VAL A 182 -8.04 -23.87 2.18
N PHE A 183 -7.40 -23.35 1.13
CA PHE A 183 -6.54 -22.19 1.19
C PHE A 183 -6.50 -21.43 -0.14
N LEU A 184 -6.17 -20.14 -0.06
CA LEU A 184 -6.07 -19.29 -1.24
C LEU A 184 -4.83 -19.66 -2.07
N PRO A 185 -4.98 -19.95 -3.38
CA PRO A 185 -3.84 -20.14 -4.25
C PRO A 185 -3.06 -18.86 -4.51
N ASP A 186 -1.76 -18.97 -4.75
CA ASP A 186 -0.88 -17.82 -4.95
C ASP A 186 -1.28 -16.96 -6.16
N ASP A 187 -1.79 -17.56 -7.23
CA ASP A 187 -2.30 -16.85 -8.41
C ASP A 187 -3.48 -15.92 -8.06
N THR A 188 -4.41 -16.37 -7.22
CA THR A 188 -5.53 -15.54 -6.73
C THR A 188 -5.04 -14.41 -5.84
N ILE A 189 -4.02 -14.64 -5.01
CA ILE A 189 -3.42 -13.63 -4.13
C ILE A 189 -2.74 -12.52 -4.96
N GLU A 190 -2.07 -12.88 -6.05
CA GLU A 190 -1.38 -11.93 -6.91
C GLU A 190 -2.32 -11.09 -7.77
N ALA A 191 -3.37 -11.70 -8.36
CA ALA A 191 -4.36 -10.99 -9.15
C ALA A 191 -5.07 -9.87 -8.36
N THR A 192 -5.43 -10.12 -7.10
CA THR A 192 -6.11 -9.13 -6.24
C THR A 192 -5.23 -7.94 -5.87
N SER A 193 -3.91 -8.07 -5.92
CA SER A 193 -2.96 -6.99 -5.63
C SER A 193 -2.70 -6.06 -6.82
N ALA A 194 -2.95 -6.51 -8.05
CA ALA A 194 -2.75 -5.73 -9.28
C ALA A 194 -3.89 -4.72 -9.54
N THR A 195 -5.08 -4.94 -8.97
CA THR A 195 -6.28 -4.10 -9.22
C THR A 195 -6.32 -2.82 -8.36
N LYS A 196 -5.31 -2.55 -7.54
CA LYS A 196 -5.21 -1.36 -6.66
C LYS A 196 -4.14 -0.36 -7.13
N LYS A 197 -4.08 -0.07 -8.43
CA LYS A 197 -3.32 1.08 -8.94
C LYS A 197 -4.26 2.14 -9.49
#